data_ccfb5fa45f898b0db5df20726b4321c2
#
_entry.id   ccfb5fa45f898b0db5df20726b4321c2
#
_cell.length_a   1.000
_cell.length_b   1.000
_cell.length_c   1.000
_cell.angle_alpha   90.00
_cell.angle_beta   90.00
_cell.angle_gamma   90.00
#
_symmetry.space_group_name_H-M   'P 1'
#
loop_
_entity.id
_entity.type
_entity.pdbx_description
1 polymer ?
#
loop_
_entity_poly.entity_id
_entity_poly.type
_entity_poly.pdbx_seq_one_letter_code
_entity_poly.pdbx_strand_id
1 'polypeptide(L)'
;MRKHDPLIIYDSVASVPSRRAKLRNFNDFAADVNASALPQWMFVTPNMLDDGHDTSIDYAASWLQYWLVPLLNNSNFNDNGTLVVLTFDENESYTENNCVLTLLLGGAVPERAWGTTDSTYYTHYSLLSTVQANWALQSLGRGDTNKYVSRGLPSHSHARLVKSHHVTQDPLERLLLRRFKYRIYKRERF
;
A
#
# COMPACT_ATOMS: atom_id res chain seq x y z
N MET A 1 2.22 -4.92 -16.73
CA MET A 1 1.72 -6.29 -17.07
C MET A 1 0.26 -6.40 -16.70
N ARG A 2 -0.59 -6.96 -17.58
CA ARG A 2 -2.03 -7.09 -17.33
C ARG A 2 -2.35 -7.91 -16.06
N LYS A 3 -1.58 -8.96 -15.80
CA LYS A 3 -1.77 -9.82 -14.62
C LYS A 3 -1.53 -9.10 -13.29
N HIS A 4 -0.79 -7.99 -13.29
CA HIS A 4 -0.52 -7.16 -12.12
C HIS A 4 -1.35 -5.86 -12.11
N ASP A 5 -2.31 -5.72 -13.02
CA ASP A 5 -3.32 -4.66 -13.00
C ASP A 5 -4.67 -5.28 -12.57
N PRO A 6 -5.05 -5.14 -11.30
CA PRO A 6 -6.23 -5.84 -10.77
C PRO A 6 -7.54 -5.36 -11.37
N LEU A 7 -7.59 -4.18 -11.98
CA LEU A 7 -8.83 -3.61 -12.51
C LEU A 7 -9.10 -4.01 -13.96
N ILE A 8 -8.04 -4.18 -14.78
CA ILE A 8 -8.21 -4.53 -16.21
C ILE A 8 -8.75 -5.95 -16.43
N ILE A 9 -8.67 -6.82 -15.43
CA ILE A 9 -9.16 -8.20 -15.53
C ILE A 9 -10.67 -8.30 -15.48
N TYR A 10 -11.36 -7.27 -15.00
CA TYR A 10 -12.82 -7.26 -14.91
C TYR A 10 -13.47 -6.73 -16.18
N ASP A 11 -14.38 -7.50 -16.78
CA ASP A 11 -15.13 -7.08 -17.98
C ASP A 11 -15.90 -5.77 -17.74
N SER A 12 -16.41 -5.59 -16.53
CA SER A 12 -17.10 -4.35 -16.14
C SER A 12 -16.20 -3.11 -16.19
N VAL A 13 -14.88 -3.27 -16.26
CA VAL A 13 -13.90 -2.20 -16.45
C VAL A 13 -13.36 -2.22 -17.88
N ALA A 14 -12.83 -3.36 -18.32
CA ALA A 14 -12.17 -3.50 -19.61
C ALA A 14 -13.08 -3.21 -20.81
N SER A 15 -14.36 -3.64 -20.71
CA SER A 15 -15.35 -3.50 -21.79
C SER A 15 -16.10 -2.16 -21.76
N VAL A 16 -15.91 -1.32 -20.74
CA VAL A 16 -16.56 -0.01 -20.62
C VAL A 16 -15.54 1.10 -20.90
N PRO A 17 -15.60 1.78 -22.06
CA PRO A 17 -14.57 2.75 -22.45
C PRO A 17 -14.28 3.84 -21.42
N SER A 18 -15.31 4.40 -20.77
CA SER A 18 -15.16 5.44 -19.76
C SER A 18 -14.49 4.95 -18.46
N ARG A 19 -14.61 3.68 -18.12
CA ARG A 19 -13.92 3.06 -16.99
C ARG A 19 -12.49 2.68 -17.37
N ARG A 20 -12.32 2.06 -18.54
CA ARG A 20 -11.00 1.70 -19.08
C ARG A 20 -10.10 2.91 -19.25
N ALA A 21 -10.63 4.07 -19.64
CA ALA A 21 -9.87 5.31 -19.77
C ALA A 21 -9.28 5.83 -18.44
N LYS A 22 -9.70 5.27 -17.30
CA LYS A 22 -9.13 5.59 -15.97
C LYS A 22 -7.93 4.71 -15.63
N LEU A 23 -7.63 3.70 -16.43
CA LEU A 23 -6.40 2.92 -16.32
C LEU A 23 -5.30 3.66 -17.07
N ARG A 24 -4.35 4.21 -16.33
CA ARG A 24 -3.34 5.14 -16.82
C ARG A 24 -1.94 4.55 -16.60
N ASN A 25 -0.98 5.04 -17.32
CA ASN A 25 0.42 4.67 -17.15
C ASN A 25 1.19 5.72 -16.32
N PHE A 26 2.46 5.46 -16.03
CA PHE A 26 3.29 6.35 -15.20
C PHE A 26 3.61 7.69 -15.88
N ASN A 27 3.61 7.78 -17.21
CA ASN A 27 3.77 9.06 -17.91
C ASN A 27 2.53 9.93 -17.74
N ASP A 28 1.34 9.33 -17.84
CA ASP A 28 0.09 10.02 -17.54
C ASP A 28 0.04 10.47 -16.08
N PHE A 29 0.47 9.61 -15.14
CA PHE A 29 0.57 9.96 -13.73
C PHE A 29 1.49 11.17 -13.51
N ALA A 30 2.67 11.18 -14.13
CA ALA A 30 3.59 12.32 -14.03
C ALA A 30 2.98 13.61 -14.59
N ALA A 31 2.22 13.52 -15.69
CA ALA A 31 1.50 14.65 -16.27
C ALA A 31 0.41 15.16 -15.31
N ASP A 32 -0.36 14.25 -14.69
CA ASP A 32 -1.42 14.61 -13.74
C ASP A 32 -0.83 15.24 -12.46
N VAL A 33 0.32 14.78 -11.97
CA VAL A 33 1.05 15.41 -10.85
C VAL A 33 1.47 16.82 -11.22
N ASN A 34 2.09 17.01 -12.40
CA ASN A 34 2.56 18.32 -12.83
C ASN A 34 1.41 19.32 -13.04
N ALA A 35 0.25 18.82 -13.45
CA ALA A 35 -0.95 19.63 -13.65
C ALA A 35 -1.79 19.83 -12.37
N SER A 36 -1.39 19.27 -11.22
CA SER A 36 -2.21 19.21 -9.99
C SER A 36 -3.62 18.64 -10.25
N ALA A 37 -3.70 17.61 -11.11
CA ALA A 37 -4.94 17.02 -11.59
C ALA A 37 -5.15 15.56 -11.13
N LEU A 38 -4.49 15.16 -10.05
CA LEU A 38 -4.61 13.82 -9.51
C LEU A 38 -6.04 13.53 -9.03
N PRO A 39 -6.55 12.31 -9.26
CA PRO A 39 -7.83 11.90 -8.71
C PRO A 39 -7.72 11.69 -7.19
N GLN A 40 -8.88 11.72 -6.52
CA GLN A 40 -8.95 11.55 -5.06
C GLN A 40 -8.52 10.15 -4.58
N TRP A 41 -8.61 9.14 -5.43
CA TRP A 41 -8.18 7.78 -5.12
C TRP A 41 -7.39 7.21 -6.28
N MET A 42 -6.25 6.60 -5.95
CA MET A 42 -5.36 5.99 -6.92
C MET A 42 -4.92 4.61 -6.41
N PHE A 43 -4.81 3.67 -7.33
CA PHE A 43 -4.18 2.38 -7.11
C PHE A 43 -2.99 2.28 -8.05
N VAL A 44 -1.79 2.24 -7.51
CA VAL A 44 -0.54 2.28 -8.28
C VAL A 44 0.14 0.93 -8.17
N THR A 45 0.36 0.29 -9.30
CA THR A 45 1.11 -0.97 -9.41
C THR A 45 2.35 -0.72 -10.26
N PRO A 46 3.57 -0.91 -9.74
CA PRO A 46 4.79 -0.81 -10.54
C PRO A 46 4.88 -1.92 -11.58
N ASN A 47 5.90 -1.87 -12.43
CA ASN A 47 6.22 -3.00 -13.29
C ASN A 47 6.87 -4.13 -12.46
N MET A 48 7.00 -5.32 -13.06
CA MET A 48 7.48 -6.53 -12.37
C MET A 48 8.95 -6.50 -11.96
N LEU A 49 9.72 -5.51 -12.41
CA LEU A 49 11.08 -5.29 -11.93
C LEU A 49 11.09 -4.42 -10.67
N ASP A 50 10.15 -3.47 -10.59
CA ASP A 50 10.11 -2.44 -9.55
C ASP A 50 9.24 -2.86 -8.35
N ASP A 51 8.41 -3.90 -8.49
CA ASP A 51 7.52 -4.41 -7.45
C ASP A 51 8.13 -5.53 -6.59
N GLY A 52 9.32 -6.02 -6.97
CA GLY A 52 10.00 -7.12 -6.28
C GLY A 52 9.60 -8.52 -6.75
N HIS A 53 8.71 -8.66 -7.77
CA HIS A 53 8.30 -9.97 -8.29
C HIS A 53 9.43 -10.63 -9.09
N ASP A 54 10.04 -9.91 -10.05
CA ASP A 54 11.11 -10.43 -10.92
C ASP A 54 12.51 -9.99 -10.42
N THR A 55 12.57 -9.26 -9.30
CA THR A 55 13.81 -8.72 -8.72
C THR A 55 13.83 -8.84 -7.20
N SER A 56 14.94 -8.46 -6.57
CA SER A 56 15.04 -8.46 -5.12
C SER A 56 14.30 -7.29 -4.46
N ILE A 57 14.00 -7.45 -3.17
CA ILE A 57 13.45 -6.37 -2.35
C ILE A 57 14.36 -5.14 -2.29
N ASP A 58 15.69 -5.31 -2.39
CA ASP A 58 16.64 -4.20 -2.47
C ASP A 58 16.46 -3.38 -3.74
N TYR A 59 16.14 -4.04 -4.85
CA TYR A 59 15.85 -3.38 -6.12
C TYR A 59 14.56 -2.56 -6.01
N ALA A 60 13.48 -3.16 -5.51
CA ALA A 60 12.21 -2.48 -5.28
C ALA A 60 12.36 -1.29 -4.32
N ALA A 61 13.15 -1.46 -3.25
CA ALA A 61 13.46 -0.39 -2.29
C ALA A 61 14.21 0.77 -2.95
N SER A 62 15.18 0.48 -3.82
CA SER A 62 15.94 1.48 -4.57
C SER A 62 15.04 2.25 -5.53
N TRP A 63 14.13 1.54 -6.23
CA TRP A 63 13.15 2.17 -7.09
C TRP A 63 12.19 3.07 -6.30
N LEU A 64 11.67 2.62 -5.16
CA LEU A 64 10.82 3.43 -4.28
C LEU A 64 11.52 4.69 -3.79
N GLN A 65 12.82 4.60 -3.46
CA GLN A 65 13.60 5.77 -3.09
C GLN A 65 13.67 6.78 -4.23
N TYR A 66 13.86 6.30 -5.45
CA TYR A 66 13.95 7.16 -6.63
C TYR A 66 12.59 7.75 -7.03
N TRP A 67 11.52 6.96 -6.95
CA TRP A 67 10.21 7.36 -7.45
C TRP A 67 9.32 8.00 -6.38
N LEU A 68 9.17 7.36 -5.22
CA LEU A 68 8.21 7.80 -4.19
C LEU A 68 8.73 8.97 -3.35
N VAL A 69 10.04 8.99 -3.05
CA VAL A 69 10.62 10.05 -2.20
C VAL A 69 10.45 11.45 -2.79
N PRO A 70 10.73 11.68 -4.09
CA PRO A 70 10.48 12.99 -4.69
C PRO A 70 8.98 13.37 -4.69
N LEU A 71 8.09 12.40 -4.87
CA LEU A 71 6.64 12.63 -4.82
C LEU A 71 6.18 13.07 -3.43
N LEU A 72 6.67 12.43 -2.38
CA LEU A 72 6.35 12.83 -1.00
C LEU A 72 6.84 14.24 -0.64
N ASN A 73 7.79 14.78 -1.39
CA ASN A 73 8.27 16.16 -1.27
C ASN A 73 7.59 17.13 -2.26
N ASN A 74 6.67 16.65 -3.09
CA ASN A 74 5.97 17.46 -4.09
C ASN A 74 4.57 17.81 -3.59
N SER A 75 4.30 19.10 -3.42
CA SER A 75 2.99 19.59 -2.93
C SER A 75 1.82 19.29 -3.86
N ASN A 76 2.05 19.06 -5.15
CA ASN A 76 1.00 18.64 -6.08
C ASN A 76 0.58 17.18 -5.87
N PHE A 77 1.42 16.37 -5.20
CA PHE A 77 1.12 14.98 -4.86
C PHE A 77 0.78 14.82 -3.38
N ASN A 78 1.56 15.44 -2.51
CA ASN A 78 1.49 15.22 -1.06
C ASN A 78 1.13 16.51 -0.33
N ASP A 79 -0.13 16.67 0.00
CA ASP A 79 -0.66 17.70 0.86
C ASP A 79 -1.12 17.13 2.22
N ASN A 80 -1.70 17.98 3.07
CA ASN A 80 -2.19 17.59 4.39
C ASN A 80 -3.35 16.59 4.37
N GLY A 81 -3.99 16.38 3.21
CA GLY A 81 -5.07 15.40 3.02
C GLY A 81 -4.61 14.10 2.37
N THR A 82 -3.35 14.01 1.95
CA THR A 82 -2.84 12.85 1.21
C THR A 82 -2.40 11.73 2.15
N LEU A 83 -3.02 10.57 2.00
CA LEU A 83 -2.58 9.31 2.62
C LEU A 83 -2.01 8.38 1.54
N VAL A 84 -0.74 8.05 1.66
CA VAL A 84 -0.10 7.02 0.84
C VAL A 84 0.01 5.74 1.64
N VAL A 85 -0.58 4.66 1.13
CA VAL A 85 -0.45 3.31 1.69
C VAL A 85 0.46 2.51 0.78
N LEU A 86 1.67 2.23 1.25
CA LEU A 86 2.62 1.36 0.57
C LEU A 86 2.54 -0.03 1.20
N THR A 87 2.21 -1.04 0.41
CA THR A 87 2.05 -2.42 0.89
C THR A 87 2.35 -3.43 -0.21
N PHE A 88 2.48 -4.68 0.19
CA PHE A 88 2.57 -5.83 -0.72
C PHE A 88 1.30 -6.67 -0.61
N ASP A 89 1.01 -7.46 -1.64
CA ASP A 89 -0.08 -8.43 -1.65
C ASP A 89 0.35 -9.75 -1.01
N GLU A 90 1.63 -10.15 -1.17
CA GLU A 90 2.15 -11.40 -0.61
C GLU A 90 3.63 -11.30 -0.21
N ASN A 91 4.09 -12.28 0.55
CA ASN A 91 5.48 -12.43 1.01
C ASN A 91 6.29 -13.47 0.24
N GLU A 92 5.78 -13.95 -0.91
CA GLU A 92 6.42 -14.94 -1.79
C GLU A 92 6.58 -16.35 -1.17
N SER A 93 6.12 -16.58 0.05
CA SER A 93 6.21 -17.88 0.70
C SER A 93 4.93 -18.70 0.53
N TYR A 94 5.07 -19.96 0.14
CA TYR A 94 3.96 -20.93 0.06
C TYR A 94 3.76 -21.74 1.35
N THR A 95 4.68 -21.63 2.30
CA THR A 95 4.69 -22.45 3.53
C THR A 95 4.50 -21.64 4.80
N GLU A 96 4.71 -20.34 4.73
CA GLU A 96 4.58 -19.42 5.86
C GLU A 96 3.33 -18.54 5.74
N ASN A 97 2.93 -17.97 6.87
CA ASN A 97 1.86 -16.97 6.86
C ASN A 97 2.24 -15.78 5.98
N ASN A 98 1.28 -15.26 5.23
CA ASN A 98 1.48 -14.11 4.37
C ASN A 98 1.60 -12.80 5.18
N CYS A 99 2.73 -12.61 5.85
CA CYS A 99 3.01 -11.41 6.61
C CYS A 99 3.72 -10.39 5.72
N VAL A 100 3.05 -9.30 5.38
CA VAL A 100 3.58 -8.23 4.52
C VAL A 100 3.80 -6.93 5.27
N LEU A 101 4.79 -6.15 4.81
CA LEU A 101 5.02 -4.80 5.30
C LEU A 101 3.96 -3.85 4.74
N THR A 102 3.41 -3.00 5.61
CA THR A 102 2.56 -1.88 5.19
C THR A 102 3.03 -0.60 5.86
N LEU A 103 3.23 0.45 5.07
CA LEU A 103 3.60 1.78 5.54
C LEU A 103 2.48 2.76 5.25
N LEU A 104 2.19 3.62 6.22
CA LEU A 104 1.33 4.79 6.03
C LEU A 104 2.21 6.03 5.95
N LEU A 105 2.14 6.74 4.83
CA LEU A 105 2.96 7.90 4.51
C LEU A 105 2.06 9.06 4.07
N GLY A 106 2.65 10.23 3.89
CA GLY A 106 1.95 11.41 3.40
C GLY A 106 1.47 12.35 4.50
N GLY A 107 0.99 13.52 4.08
CA GLY A 107 0.65 14.62 4.98
C GLY A 107 -0.56 14.36 5.89
N ALA A 108 -1.42 13.42 5.53
CA ALA A 108 -2.54 12.99 6.39
C ALA A 108 -2.11 12.18 7.61
N VAL A 109 -0.86 11.67 7.64
CA VAL A 109 -0.34 10.94 8.81
C VAL A 109 0.05 11.95 9.90
N PRO A 110 -0.63 11.97 11.06
CA PRO A 110 -0.36 12.96 12.08
C PRO A 110 1.02 12.78 12.69
N GLU A 111 1.67 13.87 13.08
CA GLU A 111 3.05 13.86 13.62
C GLU A 111 3.22 12.91 14.82
N ARG A 112 2.22 12.80 15.71
CA ARG A 112 2.24 11.85 16.83
C ARG A 112 2.36 10.38 16.40
N ALA A 113 2.05 10.07 15.15
CA ALA A 113 2.15 8.72 14.59
C ALA A 113 3.45 8.49 13.82
N TRP A 114 4.27 9.51 13.62
CA TRP A 114 5.52 9.37 12.90
C TRP A 114 6.53 8.50 13.66
N GLY A 115 7.17 7.58 12.94
CA GLY A 115 8.15 6.65 13.51
C GLY A 115 7.55 5.66 14.52
N THR A 116 6.22 5.52 14.56
CA THR A 116 5.55 4.53 15.41
C THR A 116 5.19 3.28 14.63
N THR A 117 4.98 2.20 15.36
CA THR A 117 4.45 0.94 14.84
C THR A 117 3.11 0.65 15.47
N ASP A 118 2.24 -0.06 14.74
CA ASP A 118 0.94 -0.49 15.20
C ASP A 118 0.89 -2.02 15.19
N SER A 119 0.58 -2.64 16.32
CA SER A 119 0.49 -4.08 16.50
C SER A 119 -0.91 -4.65 16.25
N THR A 120 -1.83 -3.82 15.82
CA THR A 120 -3.18 -4.27 15.46
C THR A 120 -3.10 -5.22 14.26
N TYR A 121 -3.86 -6.28 14.30
CA TYR A 121 -3.99 -7.18 13.16
C TYR A 121 -4.80 -6.53 12.05
N TYR A 122 -4.23 -6.47 10.86
CA TYR A 122 -4.84 -5.95 9.65
C TYR A 122 -4.83 -6.98 8.52
N THR A 123 -5.76 -6.85 7.61
CA THR A 123 -5.84 -7.66 6.38
C THR A 123 -6.03 -6.75 5.17
N HIS A 124 -6.05 -7.28 3.94
CA HIS A 124 -6.40 -6.51 2.74
C HIS A 124 -7.79 -5.89 2.84
N TYR A 125 -8.72 -6.53 3.56
CA TYR A 125 -10.02 -5.93 3.83
C TYR A 125 -9.94 -4.65 4.67
N SER A 126 -8.90 -4.49 5.49
CA SER A 126 -8.69 -3.26 6.25
C SER A 126 -8.44 -2.06 5.33
N LEU A 127 -7.75 -2.25 4.21
CA LEU A 127 -7.55 -1.21 3.19
C LEU A 127 -8.89 -0.85 2.53
N LEU A 128 -9.66 -1.85 2.12
CA LEU A 128 -10.99 -1.64 1.54
C LEU A 128 -11.92 -0.92 2.54
N SER A 129 -11.92 -1.37 3.80
CA SER A 129 -12.70 -0.73 4.87
C SER A 129 -12.27 0.72 5.12
N THR A 130 -10.98 1.05 4.97
CA THR A 130 -10.46 2.42 5.06
C THR A 130 -11.03 3.30 3.93
N VAL A 131 -11.02 2.80 2.70
CA VAL A 131 -11.62 3.48 1.55
C VAL A 131 -13.11 3.69 1.77
N GLN A 132 -13.84 2.65 2.20
CA GLN A 132 -15.27 2.75 2.48
C GLN A 132 -15.57 3.80 3.54
N ALA A 133 -14.82 3.82 4.64
CA ALA A 133 -15.00 4.78 5.72
C ALA A 133 -14.73 6.22 5.27
N ASN A 134 -13.66 6.43 4.45
CA ASN A 134 -13.26 7.76 4.00
C ASN A 134 -14.29 8.42 3.08
N TRP A 135 -14.98 7.62 2.24
CA TRP A 135 -15.99 8.13 1.30
C TRP A 135 -17.42 7.74 1.64
N ALA A 136 -17.69 7.28 2.86
CA ALA A 136 -19.01 6.83 3.30
C ALA A 136 -19.66 5.79 2.37
N LEU A 137 -18.84 4.88 1.83
CA LEU A 137 -19.30 3.81 0.96
C LEU A 137 -19.89 2.67 1.77
N GLN A 138 -20.86 1.96 1.17
CA GLN A 138 -21.48 0.80 1.79
C GLN A 138 -20.57 -0.43 1.69
N SER A 139 -20.80 -1.39 2.61
CA SER A 139 -20.18 -2.72 2.56
C SER A 139 -20.59 -3.48 1.30
N LEU A 140 -19.66 -4.23 0.75
CA LEU A 140 -19.90 -5.16 -0.35
C LEU A 140 -20.54 -6.47 0.11
N GLY A 141 -20.71 -6.68 1.42
CA GLY A 141 -21.25 -7.92 1.99
C GLY A 141 -20.34 -9.15 1.79
N ARG A 142 -19.06 -8.93 1.60
CA ARG A 142 -18.05 -9.96 1.27
C ARG A 142 -16.94 -10.08 2.30
N GLY A 143 -17.23 -9.84 3.57
CA GLY A 143 -16.24 -9.84 4.65
C GLY A 143 -15.41 -8.55 4.73
N ASP A 144 -15.70 -7.57 3.90
CA ASP A 144 -15.00 -6.28 3.79
C ASP A 144 -15.18 -5.37 5.00
N THR A 145 -16.12 -5.67 5.90
CA THR A 145 -16.27 -4.97 7.18
C THR A 145 -15.50 -5.61 8.33
N ASN A 146 -14.98 -6.82 8.14
CA ASN A 146 -14.23 -7.54 9.16
C ASN A 146 -12.85 -6.94 9.30
N LYS A 147 -12.70 -5.96 10.17
CA LYS A 147 -11.38 -5.45 10.59
C LYS A 147 -10.58 -6.52 11.34
N TYR A 148 -11.27 -7.52 11.89
CA TYR A 148 -10.72 -8.60 12.68
C TYR A 148 -11.28 -9.93 12.17
N VAL A 149 -10.44 -10.74 11.55
CA VAL A 149 -10.71 -12.17 11.44
C VAL A 149 -10.26 -12.84 12.74
N SER A 150 -10.98 -12.56 13.82
CA SER A 150 -10.67 -13.16 15.12
C SER A 150 -11.77 -14.09 15.59
N ARG A 151 -12.17 -15.11 14.81
CA ARG A 151 -12.86 -16.28 15.39
C ARG A 151 -12.63 -17.49 14.50
N GLY A 152 -11.66 -18.33 14.89
CA GLY A 152 -11.57 -19.69 14.38
C GLY A 152 -10.30 -20.11 13.65
N LEU A 153 -9.28 -19.27 13.58
CA LEU A 153 -7.97 -19.70 13.12
C LEU A 153 -7.07 -20.08 14.30
N PRO A 154 -6.16 -21.07 14.13
CA PRO A 154 -5.24 -21.50 15.19
C PRO A 154 -4.41 -20.31 15.68
N SER A 155 -4.11 -20.29 16.96
CA SER A 155 -3.47 -19.22 17.74
C SER A 155 -2.01 -18.93 17.39
N HIS A 156 -1.61 -18.90 16.12
CA HIS A 156 -0.21 -18.76 15.73
C HIS A 156 0.11 -17.57 14.83
N SER A 157 -0.83 -16.66 14.67
CA SER A 157 -0.65 -15.48 13.82
C SER A 157 -0.52 -14.21 14.66
N HIS A 158 0.69 -13.89 15.08
CA HIS A 158 0.99 -12.62 15.70
C HIS A 158 1.74 -11.75 14.69
N ALA A 159 1.03 -10.85 14.04
CA ALA A 159 1.68 -9.71 13.39
C ALA A 159 2.37 -8.89 14.50
N ARG A 160 3.66 -9.02 14.62
CA ARG A 160 4.46 -8.30 15.60
C ARG A 160 5.02 -7.04 14.95
N LEU A 161 4.49 -5.93 15.33
CA LEU A 161 5.05 -4.62 15.01
C LEU A 161 6.27 -4.34 15.87
N VAL A 162 7.35 -3.96 15.25
CA VAL A 162 8.61 -3.69 15.95
C VAL A 162 8.62 -2.24 16.41
N LYS A 163 8.72 -2.00 17.72
CA LYS A 163 9.12 -0.72 18.26
C LYS A 163 10.51 -0.37 17.72
N SER A 164 10.74 0.84 17.30
CA SER A 164 11.91 1.37 16.58
C SER A 164 13.22 1.40 17.39
N HIS A 165 13.54 0.36 18.13
CA HIS A 165 14.83 0.22 18.81
C HIS A 165 15.63 -1.00 18.34
N HIS A 166 15.14 -1.78 17.38
CA HIS A 166 15.91 -2.84 16.76
C HIS A 166 16.17 -2.51 15.30
N VAL A 167 17.43 -2.52 14.92
CA VAL A 167 17.87 -2.45 13.53
C VAL A 167 17.30 -3.67 12.83
N THR A 168 16.27 -3.47 12.03
CA THR A 168 15.69 -4.53 11.23
C THR A 168 16.65 -4.94 10.12
N GLN A 169 16.60 -6.20 9.71
CA GLN A 169 17.42 -6.69 8.60
C GLN A 169 16.74 -6.43 7.24
N ASP A 170 15.49 -5.97 7.24
CA ASP A 170 14.75 -5.65 6.02
C ASP A 170 15.33 -4.40 5.33
N PRO A 171 15.85 -4.53 4.09
CA PRO A 171 16.47 -3.44 3.37
C PRO A 171 15.51 -2.27 3.09
N LEU A 172 14.24 -2.57 2.78
CA LEU A 172 13.21 -1.56 2.51
C LEU A 172 12.88 -0.77 3.78
N GLU A 173 12.72 -1.45 4.89
CA GLU A 173 12.46 -0.82 6.18
C GLU A 173 13.65 0.06 6.62
N ARG A 174 14.89 -0.42 6.46
CA ARG A 174 16.10 0.38 6.74
C ARG A 174 16.20 1.63 5.89
N LEU A 175 15.86 1.51 4.61
CA LEU A 175 15.94 2.61 3.66
C LEU A 175 14.93 3.71 4.00
N LEU A 176 13.70 3.32 4.29
CA LEU A 176 12.60 4.23 4.57
C LEU A 176 12.70 4.83 5.98
N LEU A 177 13.09 4.05 7.00
CA LEU A 177 13.26 4.51 8.38
C LEU A 177 14.31 5.63 8.54
N ARG A 178 15.30 5.71 7.67
CA ARG A 178 16.33 6.74 7.76
C ARG A 178 15.88 8.13 7.30
N ARG A 179 14.79 8.23 6.51
CA ARG A 179 14.41 9.48 5.85
C ARG A 179 12.99 9.95 6.16
N PHE A 180 12.10 9.06 6.60
CA PHE A 180 10.69 9.38 6.83
C PHE A 180 10.26 9.05 8.25
N LYS A 181 9.40 9.90 8.78
CA LYS A 181 8.63 9.61 9.98
C LYS A 181 7.32 8.97 9.51
N TYR A 182 7.08 7.70 9.79
CA TYR A 182 5.98 6.92 9.24
C TYR A 182 5.41 5.92 10.24
N ARG A 183 4.32 5.29 9.86
CA ARG A 183 3.67 4.21 10.60
C ARG A 183 3.74 2.92 9.80
N ILE A 184 4.16 1.82 10.43
CA ILE A 184 4.30 0.50 9.80
C ILE A 184 3.15 -0.40 10.22
N TYR A 185 2.59 -1.15 9.27
CA TYR A 185 1.62 -2.21 9.48
C TYR A 185 2.11 -3.48 8.80
N LYS A 186 2.00 -4.63 9.49
CA LYS A 186 2.29 -5.96 8.94
C LYS A 186 1.02 -6.77 8.82
N ARG A 187 0.99 -7.71 7.90
CA ARG A 187 -0.18 -8.45 7.52
C ARG A 187 0.04 -9.95 7.34
N GLU A 188 -1.04 -10.72 7.42
CA GLU A 188 -1.08 -12.16 7.20
C GLU A 188 -2.04 -12.60 6.06
N ARG A 189 -1.84 -13.83 5.59
CA ARG A 189 -2.59 -14.46 4.49
C ARG A 189 -4.00 -14.88 4.90
N PHE A 190 -4.90 -14.86 3.93
CA PHE A 190 -6.19 -15.55 3.99
C PHE A 190 -6.03 -17.05 4.16
#